data_a49fad10d4de8592b0caf823be3ca688
#
_entry.id   a49fad10d4de8592b0caf823be3ca688
#
_cell.length_a   1.000
_cell.length_b   1.000
_cell.length_c   1.000
_cell.angle_alpha   90.00
_cell.angle_beta   90.00
_cell.angle_gamma   90.00
#
_symmetry.space_group_name_H-M   'P 1'
#
loop_
_entity.id
_entity.type
_entity.pdbx_description
1 polymer ?
#
loop_
_entity_poly.entity_id
_entity_poly.type
_entity_poly.pdbx_seq_one_letter_code
_entity_poly.pdbx_strand_id
1 'polypeptide(L)'
;MSKISSKNIKRLSVPQSPVVLAILDGWGYRKEKSDNAIKSASTPIMDSLWHAYPHTLISASGSDVGLPDGQMGNSEVGHLTIGSGRIIQQELVRISNIVKNNQLGLVNELKEMADSLKKNNSTLHITGLCSDGGVHSHIDHLLGLIKWASDNKLKKVAIHIITDGRDTPAKSASKYLNQIESCIKKFNTGEIASICGRYWIMD
;
A
#
# COMPACT_ATOMS: atom_id res chain seq x y z
N MET A 1 27.65 -5.91 2.36
CA MET A 1 27.41 -5.10 1.15
C MET A 1 28.57 -5.33 0.19
N SER A 2 28.44 -6.25 -0.77
CA SER A 2 29.47 -6.49 -1.78
C SER A 2 29.21 -5.56 -2.97
N LYS A 3 30.19 -4.72 -3.29
CA LYS A 3 30.17 -3.87 -4.49
C LYS A 3 30.18 -4.77 -5.73
N ILE A 4 29.08 -4.83 -6.46
CA ILE A 4 29.04 -5.43 -7.78
C ILE A 4 29.83 -4.51 -8.71
N SER A 5 30.95 -5.00 -9.17
CA SER A 5 31.86 -4.33 -10.10
C SER A 5 31.17 -4.16 -11.46
N SER A 6 31.07 -2.93 -11.94
CA SER A 6 30.48 -2.54 -13.24
C SER A 6 31.35 -2.89 -14.46
N LYS A 7 32.21 -3.91 -14.36
CA LYS A 7 33.08 -4.31 -15.48
C LYS A 7 32.41 -5.38 -16.33
N ASN A 8 32.21 -5.03 -17.60
CA ASN A 8 31.87 -5.88 -18.75
C ASN A 8 30.41 -6.37 -18.88
N ILE A 9 29.45 -5.48 -18.91
CA ILE A 9 28.25 -5.78 -19.68
C ILE A 9 28.64 -5.58 -21.16
N LYS A 10 29.02 -6.68 -21.86
CA LYS A 10 29.04 -6.69 -23.32
C LYS A 10 27.62 -6.26 -23.75
N ARG A 11 27.50 -5.11 -24.43
CA ARG A 11 26.27 -4.77 -25.16
C ARG A 11 26.03 -5.92 -26.13
N LEU A 12 25.06 -6.76 -25.80
CA LEU A 12 24.54 -7.74 -26.74
C LEU A 12 24.06 -6.91 -27.92
N SER A 13 24.57 -7.21 -29.14
CA SER A 13 24.03 -6.61 -30.36
C SER A 13 22.54 -6.90 -30.37
N VAL A 14 21.71 -5.85 -30.36
CA VAL A 14 20.26 -6.00 -30.42
C VAL A 14 19.94 -6.76 -31.69
N PRO A 15 19.27 -7.91 -31.63
CA PRO A 15 18.85 -8.62 -32.84
C PRO A 15 17.99 -7.67 -33.69
N GLN A 16 18.20 -7.61 -34.99
CA GLN A 16 17.37 -6.82 -35.91
C GLN A 16 15.95 -7.39 -36.13
N SER A 17 15.61 -8.46 -35.41
CA SER A 17 14.29 -9.11 -35.43
C SER A 17 13.41 -8.55 -34.30
N PRO A 18 12.07 -8.53 -34.47
CA PRO A 18 11.14 -8.08 -33.43
C PRO A 18 11.28 -8.91 -32.16
N VAL A 19 11.23 -8.24 -31.00
CA VAL A 19 11.15 -8.88 -29.69
C VAL A 19 9.69 -8.95 -29.29
N VAL A 20 9.24 -10.12 -28.87
CA VAL A 20 7.87 -10.34 -28.38
C VAL A 20 7.91 -10.61 -26.87
N LEU A 21 7.21 -9.80 -26.11
CA LEU A 21 6.94 -10.04 -24.68
C LEU A 21 5.52 -10.59 -24.54
N ALA A 22 5.40 -11.87 -24.15
CA ALA A 22 4.11 -12.47 -23.85
C ALA A 22 3.91 -12.51 -22.33
N ILE A 23 2.88 -11.80 -21.84
CA ILE A 23 2.53 -11.73 -20.41
C ILE A 23 1.33 -12.66 -20.20
N LEU A 24 1.54 -13.72 -19.42
CA LEU A 24 0.51 -14.67 -19.01
C LEU A 24 0.03 -14.27 -17.61
N ASP A 25 -0.86 -13.30 -17.55
CA ASP A 25 -1.37 -12.74 -16.30
C ASP A 25 -2.09 -13.82 -15.47
N GLY A 26 -1.75 -13.91 -14.18
CA GLY A 26 -2.24 -14.95 -13.30
C GLY A 26 -1.53 -16.30 -13.42
N TRP A 27 -0.58 -16.48 -14.35
CA TRP A 27 0.20 -17.70 -14.47
C TRP A 27 1.31 -17.76 -13.42
N GLY A 28 0.94 -18.21 -12.20
CA GLY A 28 1.87 -18.32 -11.08
C GLY A 28 2.67 -19.62 -11.07
N TYR A 29 3.65 -19.68 -10.18
CA TYR A 29 4.46 -20.87 -9.93
C TYR A 29 4.26 -21.41 -8.52
N ARG A 30 3.87 -22.69 -8.42
CA ARG A 30 3.81 -23.46 -7.17
C ARG A 30 4.16 -24.92 -7.46
N LYS A 31 4.96 -25.54 -6.58
CA LYS A 31 5.42 -26.92 -6.77
C LYS A 31 4.30 -27.95 -6.55
N GLU A 32 3.42 -27.69 -5.58
CA GLU A 32 2.34 -28.58 -5.18
C GLU A 32 1.30 -28.69 -6.30
N LYS A 33 0.76 -29.91 -6.46
CA LYS A 33 -0.29 -30.20 -7.44
C LYS A 33 -1.69 -29.94 -6.87
N SER A 34 -1.89 -30.12 -5.55
CA SER A 34 -3.18 -29.85 -4.91
C SER A 34 -3.60 -28.41 -5.14
N ASP A 35 -4.83 -28.20 -5.56
CA ASP A 35 -5.44 -26.88 -5.82
C ASP A 35 -4.59 -26.00 -6.78
N ASN A 36 -3.92 -26.62 -7.74
CA ASN A 36 -3.07 -25.99 -8.73
C ASN A 36 -3.52 -26.36 -10.15
N ALA A 37 -4.31 -25.49 -10.74
CA ALA A 37 -4.88 -25.69 -12.06
C ALA A 37 -3.80 -25.86 -13.15
N ILE A 38 -2.71 -25.08 -13.07
CA ILE A 38 -1.60 -25.16 -14.02
C ILE A 38 -0.92 -26.53 -13.96
N LYS A 39 -0.61 -27.02 -12.75
CA LYS A 39 0.01 -28.34 -12.56
C LYS A 39 -0.92 -29.51 -12.86
N SER A 40 -2.22 -29.29 -12.88
CA SER A 40 -3.23 -30.30 -13.18
C SER A 40 -3.59 -30.35 -14.67
N ALA A 41 -3.32 -29.27 -15.39
CA ALA A 41 -3.55 -29.17 -16.83
C ALA A 41 -2.43 -29.86 -17.65
N SER A 42 -2.74 -30.18 -18.90
CA SER A 42 -1.74 -30.60 -19.91
C SER A 42 -1.17 -29.36 -20.57
N THR A 43 0.10 -29.04 -20.30
CA THR A 43 0.77 -27.82 -20.79
C THR A 43 2.06 -28.13 -21.54
N PRO A 44 2.00 -28.97 -22.62
CA PRO A 44 3.21 -29.54 -23.26
C PRO A 44 4.15 -28.46 -23.81
N ILE A 45 3.60 -27.36 -24.33
CA ILE A 45 4.43 -26.28 -24.88
C ILE A 45 5.16 -25.51 -23.72
N MET A 46 4.45 -25.14 -22.66
CA MET A 46 5.06 -24.47 -21.51
C MET A 46 6.09 -25.37 -20.83
N ASP A 47 5.78 -26.66 -20.71
CA ASP A 47 6.70 -27.64 -20.14
C ASP A 47 7.98 -27.77 -20.99
N SER A 48 7.86 -27.80 -22.32
CA SER A 48 9.01 -27.83 -23.22
C SER A 48 9.85 -26.56 -23.16
N LEU A 49 9.22 -25.38 -23.11
CA LEU A 49 9.90 -24.09 -22.94
C LEU A 49 10.65 -24.03 -21.61
N TRP A 50 10.01 -24.47 -20.52
CA TRP A 50 10.63 -24.51 -19.20
C TRP A 50 11.89 -25.39 -19.15
N HIS A 51 11.89 -26.52 -19.87
CA HIS A 51 13.04 -27.43 -19.90
C HIS A 51 14.14 -26.97 -20.85
N ALA A 52 13.78 -26.38 -21.99
CA ALA A 52 14.72 -26.11 -23.08
C ALA A 52 15.38 -24.73 -23.00
N TYR A 53 14.78 -23.75 -22.32
CA TYR A 53 15.24 -22.35 -22.31
C TYR A 53 15.57 -21.84 -20.92
N PRO A 54 16.44 -20.82 -20.83
CA PRO A 54 16.72 -20.14 -19.55
C PRO A 54 15.44 -19.57 -18.94
N HIS A 55 15.24 -19.80 -17.66
CA HIS A 55 14.09 -19.30 -16.91
C HIS A 55 14.50 -18.88 -15.49
N THR A 56 13.70 -18.03 -14.86
CA THR A 56 13.87 -17.61 -13.48
C THR A 56 12.51 -17.35 -12.85
N LEU A 57 12.49 -17.31 -11.54
CA LEU A 57 11.33 -16.88 -10.76
C LEU A 57 11.54 -15.43 -10.29
N ILE A 58 10.48 -14.65 -10.32
CA ILE A 58 10.44 -13.29 -9.80
C ILE A 58 9.32 -13.19 -8.75
N SER A 59 9.49 -12.29 -7.79
CA SER A 59 8.45 -11.99 -6.82
C SER A 59 7.28 -11.29 -7.51
N ALA A 60 6.06 -11.64 -7.13
CA ALA A 60 4.83 -11.05 -7.65
C ALA A 60 3.92 -10.47 -6.54
N SER A 61 4.42 -10.32 -5.30
CA SER A 61 3.65 -9.86 -4.15
C SER A 61 4.51 -9.07 -3.16
N GLY A 62 3.86 -8.38 -2.24
CA GLY A 62 4.51 -7.67 -1.14
C GLY A 62 5.43 -6.54 -1.57
N SER A 63 6.41 -6.24 -0.72
CA SER A 63 7.35 -5.13 -0.90
C SER A 63 8.19 -5.21 -2.17
N ASP A 64 8.44 -6.40 -2.68
CA ASP A 64 9.18 -6.62 -3.93
C ASP A 64 8.47 -6.04 -5.17
N VAL A 65 7.17 -5.79 -5.09
CA VAL A 65 6.38 -5.18 -6.15
C VAL A 65 5.73 -3.86 -5.72
N GLY A 66 6.14 -3.29 -4.59
CA GLY A 66 5.65 -2.00 -4.09
C GLY A 66 4.33 -2.05 -3.33
N LEU A 67 3.93 -3.25 -2.88
CA LEU A 67 2.77 -3.49 -2.02
C LEU A 67 3.18 -3.68 -0.56
N PRO A 68 2.26 -3.59 0.41
CA PRO A 68 2.51 -4.00 1.79
C PRO A 68 2.97 -5.46 1.87
N ASP A 69 3.81 -5.78 2.86
CA ASP A 69 4.25 -7.16 3.09
C ASP A 69 3.06 -8.08 3.34
N GLY A 70 3.10 -9.26 2.72
CA GLY A 70 2.02 -10.25 2.80
C GLY A 70 0.82 -9.98 1.88
N GLN A 71 0.77 -8.85 1.20
CA GLN A 71 -0.30 -8.56 0.24
C GLN A 71 -0.02 -9.24 -1.10
N MET A 72 -1.02 -9.93 -1.62
CA MET A 72 -0.98 -10.56 -2.94
C MET A 72 -0.87 -9.49 -4.04
N GLY A 73 -0.06 -9.77 -5.05
CA GLY A 73 0.07 -8.93 -6.24
C GLY A 73 -1.22 -8.87 -7.06
N ASN A 74 -1.26 -7.90 -7.96
CA ASN A 74 -2.35 -7.72 -8.91
C ASN A 74 -1.81 -7.27 -10.28
N SER A 75 -2.65 -7.32 -11.28
CA SER A 75 -2.30 -6.99 -12.68
C SER A 75 -1.80 -5.56 -12.82
N GLU A 76 -2.44 -4.60 -12.17
CA GLU A 76 -2.07 -3.17 -12.26
C GLU A 76 -0.62 -2.95 -11.80
N VAL A 77 -0.29 -3.42 -10.60
CA VAL A 77 1.05 -3.28 -10.02
C VAL A 77 2.10 -4.02 -10.86
N GLY A 78 1.78 -5.22 -11.34
CA GLY A 78 2.68 -6.01 -12.18
C GLY A 78 3.01 -5.29 -13.50
N HIS A 79 1.99 -4.81 -14.21
CA HIS A 79 2.17 -4.10 -15.48
C HIS A 79 2.87 -2.75 -15.30
N LEU A 80 2.56 -1.99 -14.22
CA LEU A 80 3.28 -0.76 -13.89
C LEU A 80 4.78 -1.02 -13.65
N THR A 81 5.11 -2.08 -12.92
CA THR A 81 6.49 -2.47 -12.64
C THR A 81 7.23 -2.87 -13.91
N ILE A 82 6.61 -3.69 -14.79
CA ILE A 82 7.17 -4.07 -16.09
C ILE A 82 7.38 -2.84 -16.97
N GLY A 83 6.35 -1.99 -17.10
CA GLY A 83 6.38 -0.84 -17.99
C GLY A 83 7.36 0.26 -17.54
N SER A 84 7.53 0.46 -16.23
CA SER A 84 8.45 1.46 -15.68
C SER A 84 9.90 0.97 -15.55
N GLY A 85 10.12 -0.35 -15.60
CA GLY A 85 11.42 -0.97 -15.34
C GLY A 85 11.92 -0.81 -13.90
N ARG A 86 11.04 -0.49 -12.97
CA ARG A 86 11.36 -0.29 -11.54
C ARG A 86 10.16 -0.60 -10.65
N ILE A 87 10.40 -0.88 -9.38
CA ILE A 87 9.34 -1.01 -8.39
C ILE A 87 8.73 0.35 -8.12
N ILE A 88 7.40 0.46 -8.28
CA ILE A 88 6.63 1.65 -7.94
C ILE A 88 5.87 1.35 -6.66
N GLN A 89 6.21 2.04 -5.57
CA GLN A 89 5.48 1.91 -4.31
C GLN A 89 4.07 2.47 -4.46
N GLN A 90 3.08 1.68 -4.04
CA GLN A 90 1.70 2.11 -3.97
C GLN A 90 1.50 3.22 -2.93
N GLU A 91 0.48 4.05 -3.12
CA GLU A 91 0.20 5.20 -2.22
C GLU A 91 0.10 4.77 -0.75
N LEU A 92 -0.55 3.63 -0.47
CA LEU A 92 -0.63 3.10 0.89
C LEU A 92 0.75 2.89 1.51
N VAL A 93 1.68 2.30 0.76
CA VAL A 93 3.06 2.04 1.23
C VAL A 93 3.82 3.36 1.41
N ARG A 94 3.69 4.30 0.47
CA ARG A 94 4.32 5.62 0.56
C ARG A 94 3.86 6.39 1.78
N ILE A 95 2.55 6.48 2.01
CA ILE A 95 1.98 7.18 3.17
C ILE A 95 2.36 6.47 4.47
N SER A 96 2.29 5.14 4.51
CA SER A 96 2.69 4.36 5.68
C SER A 96 4.16 4.61 6.06
N ASN A 97 5.05 4.70 5.08
CA ASN A 97 6.46 5.00 5.31
C ASN A 97 6.65 6.43 5.87
N ILE A 98 5.93 7.43 5.33
CA ILE A 98 5.96 8.81 5.83
C ILE A 98 5.49 8.86 7.29
N VAL A 99 4.40 8.17 7.61
CA VAL A 99 3.84 8.10 8.97
C VAL A 99 4.81 7.40 9.92
N LYS A 100 5.29 6.22 9.54
CA LYS A 100 6.22 5.40 10.35
C LYS A 100 7.51 6.15 10.67
N ASN A 101 8.01 6.92 9.73
CA ASN A 101 9.24 7.71 9.89
C ASN A 101 9.00 9.10 10.51
N ASN A 102 7.77 9.41 10.97
CA ASN A 102 7.38 10.73 11.51
C ASN A 102 7.66 11.88 10.53
N GLN A 103 7.47 11.68 9.24
CA GLN A 103 7.79 12.64 8.19
C GLN A 103 6.59 13.45 7.70
N LEU A 104 5.41 13.33 8.30
CA LEU A 104 4.23 14.13 7.95
C LEU A 104 4.51 15.65 8.02
N GLY A 105 5.31 16.07 9.00
CA GLY A 105 5.75 17.46 9.12
C GLY A 105 6.68 17.94 7.99
N LEU A 106 7.18 17.08 7.11
CA LEU A 106 7.98 17.46 5.95
C LEU A 106 7.13 17.68 4.68
N VAL A 107 5.86 17.25 4.70
CA VAL A 107 4.92 17.44 3.58
C VAL A 107 4.50 18.91 3.53
N ASN A 108 4.78 19.58 2.42
CA ASN A 108 4.54 21.02 2.28
C ASN A 108 3.07 21.39 2.42
N GLU A 109 2.17 20.63 1.81
CA GLU A 109 0.72 20.84 1.86
C GLU A 109 0.20 20.75 3.30
N LEU A 110 0.73 19.84 4.10
CA LEU A 110 0.38 19.74 5.52
C LEU A 110 0.90 20.91 6.34
N LYS A 111 2.10 21.43 6.04
CA LYS A 111 2.62 22.66 6.69
C LYS A 111 1.75 23.87 6.40
N GLU A 112 1.47 24.09 5.11
CA GLU A 112 0.61 25.21 4.67
C GLU A 112 -0.78 25.13 5.30
N MET A 113 -1.36 23.91 5.35
CA MET A 113 -2.63 23.69 6.02
C MET A 113 -2.56 24.00 7.51
N ALA A 114 -1.54 23.54 8.22
CA ALA A 114 -1.38 23.83 9.65
C ALA A 114 -1.27 25.33 9.93
N ASP A 115 -0.52 26.07 9.11
CA ASP A 115 -0.35 27.51 9.25
C ASP A 115 -1.67 28.26 8.96
N SER A 116 -2.40 27.83 7.93
CA SER A 116 -3.72 28.37 7.59
C SER A 116 -4.74 28.14 8.73
N LEU A 117 -4.78 26.92 9.28
CA LEU A 117 -5.67 26.58 10.39
C LEU A 117 -5.39 27.43 11.63
N LYS A 118 -4.11 27.64 11.97
CA LYS A 118 -3.70 28.50 13.10
C LYS A 118 -4.08 29.95 12.85
N LYS A 119 -3.77 30.49 11.68
CA LYS A 119 -4.06 31.89 11.30
C LYS A 119 -5.55 32.20 11.37
N ASN A 120 -6.38 31.28 10.88
CA ASN A 120 -7.84 31.47 10.78
C ASN A 120 -8.59 30.97 12.02
N ASN A 121 -7.92 30.38 13.00
CA ASN A 121 -8.53 29.70 14.14
C ASN A 121 -9.60 28.65 13.73
N SER A 122 -9.34 27.95 12.62
CA SER A 122 -10.25 26.99 12.00
C SER A 122 -10.08 25.59 12.58
N THR A 123 -11.06 24.71 12.31
CA THR A 123 -11.04 23.30 12.72
C THR A 123 -10.45 22.43 11.62
N LEU A 124 -9.53 21.53 11.99
CA LEU A 124 -9.09 20.45 11.15
C LEU A 124 -10.12 19.32 11.22
N HIS A 125 -10.71 18.95 10.08
CA HIS A 125 -11.56 17.77 9.97
C HIS A 125 -10.78 16.63 9.34
N ILE A 126 -10.72 15.48 10.01
CA ILE A 126 -10.08 14.26 9.52
C ILE A 126 -11.18 13.22 9.35
N THR A 127 -11.35 12.72 8.12
CA THR A 127 -12.35 11.68 7.83
C THR A 127 -11.71 10.54 7.06
N GLY A 128 -12.15 9.32 7.32
CA GLY A 128 -11.66 8.12 6.61
C GLY A 128 -12.20 6.82 7.18
N LEU A 129 -12.00 5.75 6.42
CA LEU A 129 -12.30 4.39 6.84
C LEU A 129 -11.30 3.95 7.91
N CYS A 130 -11.79 3.61 9.09
CA CYS A 130 -10.97 3.34 10.28
C CYS A 130 -10.82 1.86 10.52
N SER A 131 -9.88 1.23 9.82
CA SER A 131 -9.49 -0.16 10.00
C SER A 131 -8.03 -0.39 9.58
N ASP A 132 -7.54 -1.60 9.79
CA ASP A 132 -6.23 -2.08 9.34
C ASP A 132 -6.31 -2.87 8.02
N GLY A 133 -7.46 -2.83 7.32
CA GLY A 133 -7.66 -3.54 6.05
C GLY A 133 -6.75 -3.08 4.91
N GLY A 134 -6.38 -1.81 4.88
CA GLY A 134 -5.39 -1.29 3.93
C GLY A 134 -5.86 -1.24 2.47
N VAL A 135 -7.17 -1.34 2.21
CA VAL A 135 -7.73 -1.27 0.84
C VAL A 135 -8.00 0.18 0.44
N HIS A 136 -8.72 0.92 1.27
CA HIS A 136 -9.09 2.32 0.99
C HIS A 136 -8.32 3.29 1.90
N SER A 137 -7.94 2.86 3.09
CA SER A 137 -7.16 3.63 4.06
C SER A 137 -6.52 2.67 5.07
N HIS A 138 -5.73 3.21 5.99
CA HIS A 138 -5.17 2.44 7.09
C HIS A 138 -5.23 3.26 8.38
N ILE A 139 -5.63 2.63 9.49
CA ILE A 139 -5.80 3.29 10.78
C ILE A 139 -4.52 4.02 11.24
N ASP A 140 -3.34 3.46 10.98
CA ASP A 140 -2.06 4.09 11.35
C ASP A 140 -1.89 5.48 10.73
N HIS A 141 -2.49 5.72 9.55
CA HIS A 141 -2.46 7.03 8.91
C HIS A 141 -3.25 8.05 9.73
N LEU A 142 -4.44 7.67 10.23
CA LEU A 142 -5.24 8.51 11.12
C LEU A 142 -4.50 8.79 12.43
N LEU A 143 -3.95 7.75 13.06
CA LEU A 143 -3.18 7.91 14.31
C LEU A 143 -1.96 8.82 14.10
N GLY A 144 -1.28 8.69 12.95
CA GLY A 144 -0.19 9.58 12.55
C GLY A 144 -0.63 11.02 12.37
N LEU A 145 -1.81 11.27 11.77
CA LEU A 145 -2.37 12.60 11.61
C LEU A 145 -2.77 13.24 12.94
N ILE A 146 -3.32 12.46 13.89
CA ILE A 146 -3.61 12.96 15.26
C ILE A 146 -2.32 13.41 15.94
N LYS A 147 -1.27 12.56 15.87
CA LYS A 147 0.05 12.94 16.39
C LYS A 147 0.60 14.20 15.72
N TRP A 148 0.55 14.26 14.39
CA TRP A 148 1.00 15.42 13.62
C TRP A 148 0.24 16.70 14.00
N ALA A 149 -1.06 16.62 14.21
CA ALA A 149 -1.88 17.75 14.67
C ALA A 149 -1.45 18.24 16.06
N SER A 150 -1.13 17.31 16.97
CA SER A 150 -0.56 17.62 18.28
C SER A 150 0.80 18.31 18.18
N ASP A 151 1.71 17.74 17.40
CA ASP A 151 3.06 18.30 17.18
C ASP A 151 2.98 19.74 16.62
N ASN A 152 1.97 20.03 15.81
CA ASN A 152 1.68 21.36 15.27
C ASN A 152 0.83 22.23 16.19
N LYS A 153 0.45 21.76 17.39
CA LYS A 153 -0.35 22.52 18.37
C LYS A 153 -1.70 23.01 17.80
N LEU A 154 -2.34 22.19 16.95
CA LEU A 154 -3.67 22.49 16.43
C LEU A 154 -4.71 22.32 17.56
N LYS A 155 -5.48 23.37 17.84
CA LYS A 155 -6.41 23.40 18.97
C LYS A 155 -7.76 22.75 18.69
N LYS A 156 -8.17 22.74 17.42
CA LYS A 156 -9.48 22.28 16.99
C LYS A 156 -9.29 21.15 15.96
N VAL A 157 -9.52 19.91 16.37
CA VAL A 157 -9.40 18.74 15.50
C VAL A 157 -10.64 17.85 15.69
N ALA A 158 -11.43 17.70 14.64
CA ALA A 158 -12.64 16.90 14.59
C ALA A 158 -12.40 15.63 13.76
N ILE A 159 -12.65 14.47 14.35
CA ILE A 159 -12.40 13.17 13.72
C ILE A 159 -13.74 12.56 13.35
N HIS A 160 -13.92 12.25 12.07
CA HIS A 160 -15.11 11.62 11.51
C HIS A 160 -14.77 10.18 11.12
N ILE A 161 -15.27 9.25 11.90
CA ILE A 161 -14.93 7.83 11.77
C ILE A 161 -15.93 7.15 10.83
N ILE A 162 -15.40 6.51 9.79
CA ILE A 162 -16.16 5.57 8.97
C ILE A 162 -15.75 4.17 9.44
N THR A 163 -16.70 3.39 9.99
CA THR A 163 -16.42 2.04 10.42
C THR A 163 -16.44 1.06 9.24
N ASP A 164 -15.53 0.10 9.28
CA ASP A 164 -15.40 -0.97 8.30
C ASP A 164 -16.35 -2.15 8.64
N GLY A 165 -15.98 -3.34 8.34
CA GLY A 165 -16.73 -4.58 8.53
C GLY A 165 -16.87 -5.35 7.23
N ARG A 166 -16.18 -4.90 6.16
CA ARG A 166 -16.09 -5.54 4.86
C ARG A 166 -14.66 -5.94 4.52
N ASP A 167 -13.70 -5.01 4.64
CA ASP A 167 -12.27 -5.29 4.41
C ASP A 167 -11.62 -5.89 5.66
N THR A 168 -12.31 -5.79 6.80
CA THR A 168 -11.96 -6.39 8.09
C THR A 168 -13.16 -7.14 8.65
N PRO A 169 -12.99 -8.04 9.65
CA PRO A 169 -14.08 -8.81 10.21
C PRO A 169 -15.25 -7.93 10.66
N ALA A 170 -16.47 -8.37 10.40
CA ALA A 170 -17.67 -7.73 10.89
C ALA A 170 -17.60 -7.59 12.43
N LYS A 171 -18.10 -6.49 12.98
CA LYS A 171 -18.07 -6.16 14.42
C LYS A 171 -16.67 -5.88 15.00
N SER A 172 -15.64 -5.62 14.17
CA SER A 172 -14.29 -5.26 14.64
C SER A 172 -14.12 -3.77 14.98
N ALA A 173 -15.12 -2.92 14.74
CA ALA A 173 -15.04 -1.47 14.88
C ALA A 173 -14.57 -1.02 16.28
N SER A 174 -15.01 -1.68 17.36
CA SER A 174 -14.62 -1.34 18.73
C SER A 174 -13.11 -1.42 18.96
N LYS A 175 -12.41 -2.34 18.30
CA LYS A 175 -10.94 -2.45 18.35
C LYS A 175 -10.28 -1.15 17.88
N TYR A 176 -10.75 -0.61 16.77
CA TYR A 176 -10.18 0.59 16.15
C TYR A 176 -10.60 1.86 16.89
N LEU A 177 -11.84 1.95 17.36
CA LEU A 177 -12.31 3.04 18.21
C LEU A 177 -11.45 3.19 19.46
N ASN A 178 -11.17 2.09 20.17
CA ASN A 178 -10.31 2.10 21.34
C ASN A 178 -8.88 2.60 21.03
N GLN A 179 -8.34 2.28 19.87
CA GLN A 179 -7.03 2.79 19.43
C GLN A 179 -7.06 4.30 19.20
N ILE A 180 -8.10 4.80 18.54
CA ILE A 180 -8.28 6.24 18.28
C ILE A 180 -8.44 7.01 19.59
N GLU A 181 -9.31 6.55 20.49
CA GLU A 181 -9.49 7.17 21.81
C GLU A 181 -8.20 7.19 22.64
N SER A 182 -7.47 6.08 22.63
CA SER A 182 -6.16 6.00 23.29
C SER A 182 -5.16 6.99 22.72
N CYS A 183 -5.16 7.16 21.38
CA CYS A 183 -4.31 8.12 20.69
C CYS A 183 -4.69 9.57 21.05
N ILE A 184 -5.98 9.90 21.02
CA ILE A 184 -6.52 11.21 21.42
C ILE A 184 -6.08 11.55 22.86
N LYS A 185 -6.27 10.62 23.80
CA LYS A 185 -5.84 10.79 25.20
C LYS A 185 -4.32 10.99 25.31
N LYS A 186 -3.54 10.17 24.61
CA LYS A 186 -2.08 10.21 24.64
C LYS A 186 -1.53 11.56 24.20
N PHE A 187 -2.08 12.13 23.15
CA PHE A 187 -1.61 13.38 22.56
C PHE A 187 -2.41 14.61 23.01
N ASN A 188 -3.47 14.41 23.80
CA ASN A 188 -4.40 15.44 24.23
C ASN A 188 -4.86 16.31 23.04
N THR A 189 -5.23 15.67 21.93
CA THR A 189 -5.52 16.36 20.67
C THR A 189 -6.64 15.65 19.91
N GLY A 190 -7.66 16.42 19.52
CA GLY A 190 -8.81 15.93 18.75
C GLY A 190 -9.95 15.40 19.59
N GLU A 191 -11.10 15.28 18.92
CA GLU A 191 -12.31 14.67 19.46
C GLU A 191 -13.03 13.88 18.36
N ILE A 192 -13.73 12.83 18.72
CA ILE A 192 -14.58 12.09 17.79
C ILE A 192 -15.87 12.90 17.58
N ALA A 193 -16.00 13.49 16.39
CA ALA A 193 -17.13 14.35 16.04
C ALA A 193 -18.30 13.54 15.44
N SER A 194 -18.02 12.45 14.73
CA SER A 194 -19.06 11.56 14.19
C SER A 194 -18.56 10.15 13.95
N ILE A 195 -19.48 9.19 13.98
CA ILE A 195 -19.23 7.79 13.62
C ILE A 195 -20.35 7.35 12.66
N CYS A 196 -19.96 6.78 11.53
CA CYS A 196 -20.89 6.24 10.54
C CYS A 196 -20.36 4.92 9.97
N GLY A 197 -21.24 4.00 9.60
CA GLY A 197 -20.84 2.77 8.90
C GLY A 197 -20.57 3.05 7.41
N ARG A 198 -19.58 2.35 6.82
CA ARG A 198 -19.25 2.51 5.38
C ARG A 198 -20.43 2.27 4.46
N TYR A 199 -21.34 1.40 4.84
CA TYR A 199 -22.57 1.12 4.07
C TYR A 199 -23.37 2.39 3.75
N TRP A 200 -23.35 3.39 4.63
CA TRP A 200 -24.16 4.60 4.49
C TRP A 200 -23.43 5.76 3.81
N ILE A 201 -22.11 5.76 3.83
CA ILE A 201 -21.34 6.93 3.40
C ILE A 201 -20.36 6.62 2.27
N MET A 202 -20.08 5.36 2.00
CA MET A 202 -19.03 4.96 1.08
C MET A 202 -19.44 3.89 0.06
N ASP A 203 -20.23 2.86 0.46
CA ASP A 203 -20.62 1.70 -0.40
C ASP A 203 -21.95 1.87 -1.10
#